data_26e82d7fedc99758c7626cfa890d9b6b
#
_entry.id   26e82d7fedc99758c7626cfa890d9b6b
#
_cell.length_a   1.000
_cell.length_b   1.000
_cell.length_c   1.000
_cell.angle_alpha   90.00
_cell.angle_beta   90.00
_cell.angle_gamma   90.00
#
_symmetry.space_group_name_H-M   'P 1'
#
loop_
_entity.id
_entity.type
_entity.pdbx_description
1 polymer ?
#
loop_
_entity_poly.entity_id
_entity_poly.type
_entity_poly.pdbx_seq_one_letter_code
_entity_poly.pdbx_strand_id
1 'polypeptide(L)'
;MSEGIKDQPGLSEAAAQSRASVLRSRAESYIALSRHDAAIADLTESIALMPGNARAWRLRGESHRVLDRHEAALDDFDEALKLEPDSAYALGSRGQTYAAMDRLEEAMADFEHALTLSPDSLWILEAKADALADLDRLDEALEEHSRIIRLDEDLAYSWVARGDLYQRMHLYQEAIDDYTKALEAEQDHVRALSRRGEALRMADRYEEALADLSRALELDPGNDRALGSRGAVLSELGDNEEALKDLDRAIELDPDYIWAYRVRGEILQELERHEEAVSDFTQALRLEFGD
;
A
#
# COMPACT_ATOMS: atom_id res chain seq x y z
N MET A 1 0.45 -30.04 -54.25
CA MET A 1 1.84 -29.74 -53.91
C MET A 1 1.86 -29.21 -52.51
N SER A 2 2.13 -30.08 -51.56
CA SER A 2 2.24 -29.78 -50.13
C SER A 2 3.71 -29.50 -49.85
N GLU A 3 4.06 -28.21 -49.68
CA GLU A 3 5.39 -27.87 -49.21
C GLU A 3 5.46 -28.11 -47.70
N GLY A 4 6.37 -29.01 -47.32
CA GLY A 4 6.61 -29.46 -45.98
C GLY A 4 7.12 -28.33 -45.09
N ILE A 5 6.55 -28.27 -43.92
CA ILE A 5 7.12 -27.61 -42.77
C ILE A 5 8.44 -28.31 -42.45
N LYS A 6 9.56 -27.62 -42.68
CA LYS A 6 10.88 -28.13 -42.34
C LYS A 6 10.96 -28.21 -40.82
N ASP A 7 11.08 -29.45 -40.31
CA ASP A 7 11.52 -29.75 -38.95
C ASP A 7 12.81 -28.98 -38.64
N GLN A 8 12.72 -28.00 -37.74
CA GLN A 8 13.93 -27.49 -37.07
C GLN A 8 14.44 -28.65 -36.19
N PRO A 9 15.72 -29.00 -36.21
CA PRO A 9 16.24 -30.03 -35.31
C PRO A 9 15.97 -29.60 -33.89
N GLY A 10 15.15 -30.36 -33.14
CA GLY A 10 14.80 -30.11 -31.77
C GLY A 10 16.08 -29.98 -30.94
N LEU A 11 16.11 -28.99 -30.05
CA LEU A 11 17.18 -28.86 -29.08
C LEU A 11 17.29 -30.17 -28.30
N SER A 12 18.52 -30.64 -28.05
CA SER A 12 18.69 -31.75 -27.11
C SER A 12 18.13 -31.34 -25.74
N GLU A 13 17.62 -32.30 -24.97
CA GLU A 13 17.04 -32.03 -23.64
C GLU A 13 17.98 -31.18 -22.77
N ALA A 14 19.28 -31.47 -22.75
CA ALA A 14 20.30 -30.70 -22.02
C ALA A 14 20.42 -29.27 -22.57
N ALA A 15 20.31 -29.05 -23.88
CA ALA A 15 20.36 -27.72 -24.46
C ALA A 15 19.08 -26.91 -24.13
N ALA A 16 17.90 -27.55 -24.17
CA ALA A 16 16.63 -26.97 -23.78
C ALA A 16 16.66 -26.53 -22.28
N GLN A 17 17.16 -27.42 -21.40
CA GLN A 17 17.31 -27.15 -19.98
C GLN A 17 18.28 -25.96 -19.72
N SER A 18 19.43 -25.94 -20.41
CA SER A 18 20.40 -24.85 -20.30
C SER A 18 19.78 -23.53 -20.76
N ARG A 19 19.11 -23.51 -21.93
CA ARG A 19 18.45 -22.32 -22.45
C ARG A 19 17.35 -21.81 -21.52
N ALA A 20 16.49 -22.70 -21.01
CA ALA A 20 15.43 -22.33 -20.06
C ALA A 20 16.01 -21.70 -18.79
N SER A 21 17.13 -22.21 -18.27
CA SER A 21 17.81 -21.67 -17.12
C SER A 21 18.36 -20.24 -17.37
N VAL A 22 18.99 -20.03 -18.53
CA VAL A 22 19.54 -18.70 -18.91
C VAL A 22 18.42 -17.69 -19.09
N LEU A 23 17.32 -18.06 -19.77
CA LEU A 23 16.13 -17.20 -19.94
C LEU A 23 15.56 -16.79 -18.59
N ARG A 24 15.39 -17.74 -17.65
CA ARG A 24 14.91 -17.44 -16.31
C ARG A 24 15.84 -16.47 -15.58
N SER A 25 17.16 -16.70 -15.62
CA SER A 25 18.12 -15.79 -14.96
C SER A 25 18.11 -14.38 -15.58
N ARG A 26 17.89 -14.28 -16.89
CA ARG A 26 17.73 -12.99 -17.56
C ARG A 26 16.41 -12.32 -17.17
N ALA A 27 15.34 -13.09 -17.06
CA ALA A 27 14.05 -12.58 -16.58
C ALA A 27 14.14 -12.04 -15.12
N GLU A 28 14.85 -12.73 -14.22
CA GLU A 28 15.12 -12.23 -12.87
C GLU A 28 15.87 -10.89 -12.92
N SER A 29 16.79 -10.71 -13.84
CA SER A 29 17.47 -9.44 -14.06
C SER A 29 16.52 -8.36 -14.61
N TYR A 30 15.60 -8.72 -15.52
CA TYR A 30 14.58 -7.81 -16.02
C TYR A 30 13.60 -7.38 -14.91
N ILE A 31 13.19 -8.31 -14.03
CA ILE A 31 12.36 -8.01 -12.85
C ILE A 31 13.06 -7.00 -11.96
N ALA A 32 14.34 -7.21 -11.64
CA ALA A 32 15.14 -6.27 -10.85
C ALA A 32 15.27 -4.87 -11.49
N LEU A 33 15.12 -4.77 -12.81
CA LEU A 33 15.08 -3.51 -13.57
C LEU A 33 13.66 -2.98 -13.80
N SER A 34 12.62 -3.58 -13.17
CA SER A 34 11.20 -3.27 -13.37
C SER A 34 10.72 -3.42 -14.83
N ARG A 35 11.41 -4.27 -15.64
CA ARG A 35 11.07 -4.55 -17.05
C ARG A 35 10.22 -5.81 -17.16
N HIS A 36 9.01 -5.78 -16.57
CA HIS A 36 8.16 -6.96 -16.41
C HIS A 36 7.70 -7.59 -17.73
N ASP A 37 7.40 -6.80 -18.78
CA ASP A 37 7.03 -7.36 -20.09
C ASP A 37 8.18 -8.15 -20.73
N ALA A 38 9.42 -7.70 -20.57
CA ALA A 38 10.59 -8.44 -21.06
C ALA A 38 10.82 -9.72 -20.24
N ALA A 39 10.61 -9.67 -18.94
CA ALA A 39 10.66 -10.85 -18.07
C ALA A 39 9.59 -11.88 -18.44
N ILE A 40 8.35 -11.46 -18.70
CA ILE A 40 7.25 -12.33 -19.16
C ILE A 40 7.60 -13.04 -20.46
N ALA A 41 8.20 -12.33 -21.43
CA ALA A 41 8.60 -12.94 -22.71
C ALA A 41 9.63 -14.06 -22.49
N ASP A 42 10.68 -13.80 -21.70
CA ASP A 42 11.72 -14.79 -21.40
C ASP A 42 11.17 -15.98 -20.59
N LEU A 43 10.32 -15.72 -19.59
CA LEU A 43 9.71 -16.75 -18.76
C LEU A 43 8.73 -17.60 -19.58
N THR A 44 8.01 -17.02 -20.52
CA THR A 44 7.13 -17.77 -21.44
C THR A 44 7.92 -18.77 -22.27
N GLU A 45 9.06 -18.37 -22.82
CA GLU A 45 9.94 -19.29 -23.56
C GLU A 45 10.57 -20.31 -22.60
N SER A 46 11.00 -19.91 -21.41
CA SER A 46 11.56 -20.82 -20.39
C SER A 46 10.56 -21.90 -19.98
N ILE A 47 9.29 -21.53 -19.77
CA ILE A 47 8.18 -22.45 -19.44
C ILE A 47 7.89 -23.38 -20.59
N ALA A 48 7.88 -22.89 -21.84
CA ALA A 48 7.67 -23.74 -23.03
C ALA A 48 8.76 -24.81 -23.17
N LEU A 49 10.00 -24.50 -22.79
CA LEU A 49 11.11 -25.43 -22.77
C LEU A 49 11.08 -26.39 -21.57
N MET A 50 10.65 -25.92 -20.41
CA MET A 50 10.68 -26.64 -19.13
C MET A 50 9.41 -26.35 -18.31
N PRO A 51 8.26 -26.93 -18.69
CA PRO A 51 6.97 -26.66 -18.02
C PRO A 51 6.91 -27.12 -16.57
N GLY A 52 7.77 -28.06 -16.15
CA GLY A 52 7.87 -28.53 -14.77
C GLY A 52 8.66 -27.60 -13.81
N ASN A 53 9.01 -26.38 -14.23
CA ASN A 53 9.75 -25.45 -13.40
C ASN A 53 8.81 -24.47 -12.68
N ALA A 54 8.38 -24.81 -11.46
CA ALA A 54 7.48 -23.99 -10.64
C ALA A 54 7.98 -22.56 -10.45
N ARG A 55 9.31 -22.37 -10.28
CA ARG A 55 9.89 -21.02 -10.13
C ARG A 55 9.66 -20.14 -11.36
N ALA A 56 9.69 -20.69 -12.57
CA ALA A 56 9.46 -19.89 -13.78
C ALA A 56 7.99 -19.42 -13.87
N TRP A 57 7.04 -20.29 -13.54
CA TRP A 57 5.63 -19.94 -13.42
C TRP A 57 5.41 -18.85 -12.38
N ARG A 58 5.94 -19.04 -11.18
CA ARG A 58 5.82 -18.07 -10.08
C ARG A 58 6.40 -16.69 -10.46
N LEU A 59 7.57 -16.61 -11.09
CA LEU A 59 8.18 -15.35 -11.51
C LEU A 59 7.37 -14.65 -12.59
N ARG A 60 6.73 -15.42 -13.51
CA ARG A 60 5.85 -14.86 -14.53
C ARG A 60 4.56 -14.35 -13.93
N GLY A 61 3.97 -15.11 -12.99
CA GLY A 61 2.80 -14.69 -12.23
C GLY A 61 3.06 -13.39 -11.47
N GLU A 62 4.21 -13.28 -10.78
CA GLU A 62 4.60 -12.05 -10.10
C GLU A 62 4.75 -10.87 -11.06
N SER A 63 5.35 -11.10 -12.24
CA SER A 63 5.46 -10.05 -13.26
C SER A 63 4.11 -9.64 -13.82
N HIS A 64 3.17 -10.58 -13.98
CA HIS A 64 1.79 -10.27 -14.34
C HIS A 64 1.07 -9.48 -13.26
N ARG A 65 1.22 -9.86 -11.97
CA ARG A 65 0.62 -9.18 -10.83
C ARG A 65 1.07 -7.70 -10.74
N VAL A 66 2.36 -7.45 -10.90
CA VAL A 66 2.91 -6.07 -10.89
C VAL A 66 2.39 -5.22 -12.07
N LEU A 67 1.97 -5.84 -13.16
CA LEU A 67 1.35 -5.15 -14.30
C LEU A 67 -0.19 -5.17 -14.23
N ASP A 68 -0.79 -5.46 -13.07
CA ASP A 68 -2.23 -5.53 -12.82
C ASP A 68 -2.97 -6.53 -13.76
N ARG A 69 -2.24 -7.53 -14.28
CA ARG A 69 -2.79 -8.62 -15.11
C ARG A 69 -3.19 -9.78 -14.20
N HIS A 70 -4.17 -9.54 -13.34
CA HIS A 70 -4.47 -10.41 -12.18
C HIS A 70 -4.87 -11.82 -12.59
N GLU A 71 -5.73 -12.01 -13.60
CA GLU A 71 -6.15 -13.34 -14.06
C GLU A 71 -4.97 -14.17 -14.58
N ALA A 72 -4.08 -13.54 -15.37
CA ALA A 72 -2.88 -14.22 -15.86
C ALA A 72 -1.90 -14.56 -14.73
N ALA A 73 -1.84 -13.71 -13.67
CA ALA A 73 -1.05 -14.00 -12.49
C ALA A 73 -1.60 -15.20 -11.72
N LEU A 74 -2.93 -15.28 -11.54
CA LEU A 74 -3.59 -16.41 -10.88
C LEU A 74 -3.35 -17.72 -11.63
N ASP A 75 -3.49 -17.74 -12.96
CA ASP A 75 -3.22 -18.92 -13.80
C ASP A 75 -1.78 -19.42 -13.58
N ASP A 76 -0.82 -18.51 -13.53
CA ASP A 76 0.59 -18.83 -13.33
C ASP A 76 0.90 -19.32 -11.91
N PHE A 77 0.31 -18.71 -10.88
CA PHE A 77 0.45 -19.19 -9.50
C PHE A 77 -0.22 -20.55 -9.29
N ASP A 78 -1.34 -20.80 -9.95
CA ASP A 78 -2.01 -22.10 -9.91
C ASP A 78 -1.12 -23.21 -10.51
N GLU A 79 -0.46 -22.95 -11.65
CA GLU A 79 0.49 -23.91 -12.24
C GLU A 79 1.72 -24.08 -11.33
N ALA A 80 2.23 -23.00 -10.74
CA ALA A 80 3.34 -23.08 -9.77
C ALA A 80 2.97 -23.95 -8.57
N LEU A 81 1.76 -23.78 -8.01
CA LEU A 81 1.26 -24.51 -6.84
C LEU A 81 0.87 -25.97 -7.17
N LYS A 82 0.48 -26.30 -8.40
CA LYS A 82 0.34 -27.70 -8.85
C LYS A 82 1.67 -28.43 -8.82
N LEU A 83 2.76 -27.73 -9.14
CA LEU A 83 4.11 -28.29 -9.14
C LEU A 83 4.75 -28.31 -7.75
N GLU A 84 4.55 -27.25 -6.96
CA GLU A 84 5.07 -27.07 -5.61
C GLU A 84 3.94 -26.59 -4.67
N PRO A 85 3.10 -27.51 -4.14
CA PRO A 85 1.94 -27.14 -3.31
C PRO A 85 2.29 -26.39 -2.04
N ASP A 86 3.47 -26.66 -1.46
CA ASP A 86 3.94 -26.08 -0.20
C ASP A 86 4.82 -24.84 -0.41
N SER A 87 4.58 -24.08 -1.48
CA SER A 87 5.29 -22.83 -1.73
C SER A 87 4.62 -21.66 -1.01
N ALA A 88 5.10 -21.33 0.21
CA ALA A 88 4.58 -20.18 0.95
C ALA A 88 4.62 -18.88 0.13
N TYR A 89 5.65 -18.70 -0.70
CA TYR A 89 5.76 -17.52 -1.55
C TYR A 89 4.66 -17.50 -2.63
N ALA A 90 4.42 -18.62 -3.33
CA ALA A 90 3.40 -18.67 -4.37
C ALA A 90 1.99 -18.48 -3.79
N LEU A 91 1.70 -19.09 -2.63
CA LEU A 91 0.47 -18.87 -1.87
C LEU A 91 0.31 -17.41 -1.48
N GLY A 92 1.31 -16.80 -0.85
CA GLY A 92 1.25 -15.39 -0.45
C GLY A 92 1.05 -14.45 -1.64
N SER A 93 1.76 -14.66 -2.75
CA SER A 93 1.59 -13.83 -3.96
C SER A 93 0.23 -14.04 -4.62
N ARG A 94 -0.32 -15.26 -4.61
CA ARG A 94 -1.69 -15.53 -5.08
C ARG A 94 -2.71 -14.87 -4.17
N GLY A 95 -2.51 -14.94 -2.86
CA GLY A 95 -3.34 -14.23 -1.88
C GLY A 95 -3.36 -12.72 -2.11
N GLN A 96 -2.20 -12.08 -2.32
CA GLN A 96 -2.14 -10.66 -2.70
C GLN A 96 -2.88 -10.36 -4.02
N THR A 97 -2.81 -11.28 -4.99
CA THR A 97 -3.53 -11.13 -6.26
C THR A 97 -5.04 -11.21 -6.03
N TYR A 98 -5.51 -12.16 -5.19
CA TYR A 98 -6.92 -12.24 -4.81
C TYR A 98 -7.39 -10.97 -4.07
N ALA A 99 -6.58 -10.46 -3.13
CA ALA A 99 -6.90 -9.21 -2.41
C ALA A 99 -7.03 -8.02 -3.37
N ALA A 100 -6.11 -7.88 -4.35
CA ALA A 100 -6.19 -6.85 -5.37
C ALA A 100 -7.43 -6.95 -6.29
N MET A 101 -8.08 -8.11 -6.34
CA MET A 101 -9.34 -8.36 -7.05
C MET A 101 -10.58 -8.31 -6.15
N ASP A 102 -10.44 -7.83 -4.93
CA ASP A 102 -11.51 -7.81 -3.90
C ASP A 102 -12.07 -9.22 -3.56
N ARG A 103 -11.23 -10.25 -3.76
CA ARG A 103 -11.55 -11.67 -3.43
C ARG A 103 -10.92 -12.03 -2.08
N LEU A 104 -11.40 -11.36 -1.03
CA LEU A 104 -10.71 -11.33 0.26
C LEU A 104 -10.76 -12.68 1.00
N GLU A 105 -11.83 -13.48 0.84
CA GLU A 105 -11.91 -14.80 1.45
C GLU A 105 -10.90 -15.78 0.87
N GLU A 106 -10.67 -15.76 -0.47
CA GLU A 106 -9.66 -16.57 -1.10
C GLU A 106 -8.24 -16.10 -0.74
N ALA A 107 -8.05 -14.77 -0.64
CA ALA A 107 -6.79 -14.19 -0.17
C ALA A 107 -6.45 -14.69 1.25
N MET A 108 -7.41 -14.64 2.16
CA MET A 108 -7.24 -15.10 3.54
C MET A 108 -6.86 -16.58 3.62
N ALA A 109 -7.53 -17.44 2.84
CA ALA A 109 -7.21 -18.87 2.82
C ALA A 109 -5.77 -19.13 2.37
N ASP A 110 -5.29 -18.40 1.37
CA ASP A 110 -3.92 -18.51 0.87
C ASP A 110 -2.90 -17.96 1.88
N PHE A 111 -3.16 -16.82 2.51
CA PHE A 111 -2.29 -16.27 3.54
C PHE A 111 -2.20 -17.19 4.77
N GLU A 112 -3.30 -17.73 5.23
CA GLU A 112 -3.31 -18.69 6.35
C GLU A 112 -2.47 -19.93 6.03
N HIS A 113 -2.66 -20.51 4.85
CA HIS A 113 -1.84 -21.65 4.42
C HIS A 113 -0.36 -21.25 4.30
N ALA A 114 -0.04 -20.12 3.69
CA ALA A 114 1.34 -19.63 3.57
C ALA A 114 2.01 -19.44 4.94
N LEU A 115 1.27 -18.92 5.92
CA LEU A 115 1.77 -18.73 7.30
C LEU A 115 1.88 -20.03 8.10
N THR A 116 1.21 -21.13 7.72
CA THR A 116 1.52 -22.46 8.29
C THR A 116 2.89 -22.96 7.84
N LEU A 117 3.32 -22.58 6.63
CA LEU A 117 4.60 -22.98 6.04
C LEU A 117 5.74 -22.04 6.44
N SER A 118 5.46 -20.77 6.59
CA SER A 118 6.42 -19.72 6.94
C SER A 118 5.81 -18.77 7.97
N PRO A 119 5.78 -19.18 9.26
CA PRO A 119 5.06 -18.45 10.30
C PRO A 119 5.52 -17.01 10.52
N ASP A 120 6.81 -16.73 10.35
CA ASP A 120 7.43 -15.45 10.66
C ASP A 120 7.73 -14.61 9.41
N SER A 121 7.00 -14.87 8.33
CA SER A 121 7.13 -14.10 7.08
C SER A 121 6.44 -12.74 7.20
N LEU A 122 7.22 -11.69 7.45
CA LEU A 122 6.70 -10.32 7.68
C LEU A 122 5.80 -9.84 6.55
N TRP A 123 6.21 -10.03 5.29
CA TRP A 123 5.41 -9.56 4.14
C TRP A 123 4.07 -10.29 3.96
N ILE A 124 3.98 -11.59 4.38
CA ILE A 124 2.71 -12.32 4.34
C ILE A 124 1.80 -11.87 5.49
N LEU A 125 2.39 -11.65 6.68
CA LEU A 125 1.65 -11.10 7.83
C LEU A 125 1.07 -9.72 7.51
N GLU A 126 1.87 -8.85 6.88
CA GLU A 126 1.44 -7.54 6.42
C GLU A 126 0.30 -7.63 5.40
N ALA A 127 0.49 -8.41 4.33
CA ALA A 127 -0.54 -8.58 3.31
C ALA A 127 -1.85 -9.16 3.88
N LYS A 128 -1.75 -10.06 4.86
CA LYS A 128 -2.91 -10.58 5.60
C LYS A 128 -3.58 -9.48 6.43
N ALA A 129 -2.79 -8.65 7.14
CA ALA A 129 -3.31 -7.56 7.96
C ALA A 129 -4.05 -6.51 7.10
N ASP A 130 -3.49 -6.16 5.93
CA ASP A 130 -4.14 -5.25 4.99
C ASP A 130 -5.48 -5.83 4.50
N ALA A 131 -5.51 -7.10 4.08
CA ALA A 131 -6.74 -7.75 3.66
C ALA A 131 -7.80 -7.84 4.79
N LEU A 132 -7.37 -8.06 6.04
CA LEU A 132 -8.25 -8.02 7.21
C LEU A 132 -8.81 -6.61 7.45
N ALA A 133 -7.99 -5.59 7.27
CA ALA A 133 -8.41 -4.20 7.40
C ALA A 133 -9.43 -3.80 6.31
N ASP A 134 -9.28 -4.32 5.09
CA ASP A 134 -10.24 -4.11 3.99
C ASP A 134 -11.58 -4.83 4.25
N LEU A 135 -11.54 -5.98 4.94
CA LEU A 135 -12.73 -6.70 5.45
C LEU A 135 -13.36 -6.04 6.68
N ASP A 136 -12.85 -4.90 7.15
CA ASP A 136 -13.23 -4.24 8.40
C ASP A 136 -13.05 -5.13 9.66
N ARG A 137 -12.19 -6.17 9.57
CA ARG A 137 -11.82 -7.06 10.68
C ARG A 137 -10.63 -6.46 11.45
N LEU A 138 -10.83 -5.25 12.00
CA LEU A 138 -9.76 -4.41 12.53
C LEU A 138 -9.03 -5.06 13.72
N ASP A 139 -9.74 -5.76 14.61
CA ASP A 139 -9.13 -6.44 15.77
C ASP A 139 -8.12 -7.52 15.31
N GLU A 140 -8.46 -8.28 14.28
CA GLU A 140 -7.58 -9.32 13.74
C GLU A 140 -6.38 -8.71 12.99
N ALA A 141 -6.59 -7.60 12.27
CA ALA A 141 -5.51 -6.84 11.66
C ALA A 141 -4.51 -6.31 12.72
N LEU A 142 -5.02 -5.81 13.86
CA LEU A 142 -4.19 -5.41 15.00
C LEU A 142 -3.35 -6.56 15.57
N GLU A 143 -3.90 -7.78 15.63
CA GLU A 143 -3.16 -8.96 16.08
C GLU A 143 -1.99 -9.28 15.16
N GLU A 144 -2.18 -9.22 13.83
CA GLU A 144 -1.11 -9.49 12.86
C GLU A 144 -0.02 -8.40 12.92
N HIS A 145 -0.36 -7.11 12.96
CA HIS A 145 0.64 -6.06 13.15
C HIS A 145 1.37 -6.17 14.51
N SER A 146 0.66 -6.57 15.57
CA SER A 146 1.29 -6.84 16.87
C SER A 146 2.26 -8.02 16.79
N ARG A 147 2.00 -9.00 15.91
CA ARG A 147 2.92 -10.10 15.65
C ARG A 147 4.15 -9.63 14.87
N ILE A 148 3.97 -8.79 13.84
CA ILE A 148 5.08 -8.18 13.10
C ILE A 148 6.00 -7.40 14.05
N ILE A 149 5.44 -6.53 14.90
CA ILE A 149 6.18 -5.75 15.89
C ILE A 149 6.96 -6.63 16.86
N ARG A 150 6.41 -7.77 17.31
CA ARG A 150 7.15 -8.72 18.16
C ARG A 150 8.31 -9.41 17.44
N LEU A 151 8.24 -9.57 16.12
CA LEU A 151 9.32 -10.14 15.31
C LEU A 151 10.43 -9.13 15.02
N ASP A 152 10.06 -7.88 14.84
CA ASP A 152 10.99 -6.79 14.58
C ASP A 152 10.39 -5.47 15.10
N GLU A 153 10.83 -5.03 16.29
CA GLU A 153 10.34 -3.81 16.93
C GLU A 153 10.93 -2.51 16.35
N ASP A 154 12.00 -2.62 15.58
CA ASP A 154 12.65 -1.47 14.96
C ASP A 154 11.98 -1.03 13.64
N LEU A 155 11.00 -1.80 13.15
CA LEU A 155 10.23 -1.44 11.95
C LEU A 155 9.24 -0.31 12.21
N ALA A 156 9.69 0.94 12.06
CA ALA A 156 8.84 2.14 12.25
C ALA A 156 7.51 2.03 11.52
N TYR A 157 7.53 1.50 10.30
CA TYR A 157 6.36 1.37 9.46
C TYR A 157 5.26 0.46 10.08
N SER A 158 5.63 -0.61 10.81
CA SER A 158 4.65 -1.51 11.43
C SER A 158 3.91 -0.86 12.60
N TRP A 159 4.61 -0.01 13.36
CA TRP A 159 3.99 0.83 14.37
C TRP A 159 3.02 1.83 13.73
N VAL A 160 3.42 2.47 12.61
CA VAL A 160 2.52 3.39 11.89
C VAL A 160 1.27 2.66 11.40
N ALA A 161 1.41 1.48 10.79
CA ALA A 161 0.29 0.72 10.28
C ALA A 161 -0.69 0.32 11.40
N ARG A 162 -0.19 -0.12 12.56
CA ARG A 162 -1.05 -0.44 13.71
C ARG A 162 -1.69 0.82 14.29
N GLY A 163 -0.97 1.92 14.36
CA GLY A 163 -1.51 3.23 14.75
C GLY A 163 -2.64 3.71 13.83
N ASP A 164 -2.50 3.51 12.51
CA ASP A 164 -3.55 3.81 11.52
C ASP A 164 -4.85 2.99 11.80
N LEU A 165 -4.72 1.72 12.22
CA LEU A 165 -5.87 0.90 12.62
C LEU A 165 -6.52 1.42 13.91
N TYR A 166 -5.73 1.77 14.93
CA TYR A 166 -6.25 2.39 16.15
C TYR A 166 -6.98 3.70 15.85
N GLN A 167 -6.45 4.52 14.94
CA GLN A 167 -7.11 5.76 14.52
C GLN A 167 -8.45 5.48 13.81
N ARG A 168 -8.53 4.46 12.93
CA ARG A 168 -9.81 4.02 12.33
C ARG A 168 -10.84 3.58 13.38
N MET A 169 -10.37 3.00 14.48
CA MET A 169 -11.21 2.59 15.61
C MET A 169 -11.51 3.74 16.60
N HIS A 170 -11.08 4.97 16.31
CA HIS A 170 -11.17 6.14 17.18
C HIS A 170 -10.45 5.98 18.53
N LEU A 171 -9.49 5.08 18.62
CA LEU A 171 -8.61 4.86 19.77
C LEU A 171 -7.37 5.76 19.64
N TYR A 172 -7.59 7.06 19.79
CA TYR A 172 -6.57 8.07 19.47
C TYR A 172 -5.34 8.00 20.36
N GLN A 173 -5.51 7.63 21.65
CA GLN A 173 -4.35 7.54 22.56
C GLN A 173 -3.44 6.35 22.17
N GLU A 174 -4.01 5.20 21.85
CA GLU A 174 -3.28 4.03 21.38
C GLU A 174 -2.57 4.32 20.05
N ALA A 175 -3.22 5.06 19.15
CA ALA A 175 -2.60 5.51 17.90
C ALA A 175 -1.40 6.44 18.17
N ILE A 176 -1.53 7.41 19.08
CA ILE A 176 -0.46 8.33 19.47
C ILE A 176 0.73 7.55 20.05
N ASP A 177 0.47 6.55 20.89
CA ASP A 177 1.50 5.72 21.50
C ASP A 177 2.28 4.93 20.44
N ASP A 178 1.60 4.34 19.46
CA ASP A 178 2.22 3.60 18.35
C ASP A 178 3.01 4.53 17.41
N TYR A 179 2.46 5.67 17.02
CA TYR A 179 3.22 6.64 16.21
C TYR A 179 4.44 7.19 16.98
N THR A 180 4.35 7.29 18.30
CA THR A 180 5.50 7.68 19.12
C THR A 180 6.59 6.61 19.06
N LYS A 181 6.24 5.32 19.10
CA LYS A 181 7.18 4.22 18.90
C LYS A 181 7.83 4.25 17.51
N ALA A 182 7.05 4.53 16.47
CA ALA A 182 7.60 4.71 15.12
C ALA A 182 8.63 5.85 15.07
N LEU A 183 8.37 6.96 15.77
CA LEU A 183 9.27 8.11 15.81
C LEU A 183 10.47 7.91 16.76
N GLU A 184 10.41 7.00 17.74
CA GLU A 184 11.56 6.55 18.51
C GLU A 184 12.54 5.76 17.62
N ALA A 185 12.01 4.93 16.68
CA ALA A 185 12.82 4.17 15.71
C ALA A 185 13.33 5.07 14.58
N GLU A 186 12.49 5.95 14.05
CA GLU A 186 12.82 6.87 12.95
C GLU A 186 12.27 8.27 13.23
N GLN A 187 13.10 9.15 13.80
CA GLN A 187 12.70 10.48 14.29
C GLN A 187 12.06 11.38 13.19
N ASP A 188 12.53 11.29 11.98
CA ASP A 188 12.10 12.13 10.84
C ASP A 188 11.14 11.37 9.88
N HIS A 189 10.41 10.38 10.40
CA HIS A 189 9.41 9.64 9.63
C HIS A 189 8.17 10.52 9.37
N VAL A 190 8.11 11.15 8.19
CA VAL A 190 7.10 12.16 7.82
C VAL A 190 5.66 11.66 8.03
N ARG A 191 5.36 10.42 7.61
CA ARG A 191 4.01 9.84 7.78
C ARG A 191 3.66 9.69 9.27
N ALA A 192 4.60 9.23 10.11
CA ALA A 192 4.35 9.08 11.55
C ALA A 192 4.08 10.43 12.21
N LEU A 193 4.87 11.48 11.87
CA LEU A 193 4.64 12.84 12.36
C LEU A 193 3.26 13.36 11.94
N SER A 194 2.89 13.23 10.67
CA SER A 194 1.60 13.71 10.17
C SER A 194 0.43 12.96 10.82
N ARG A 195 0.53 11.64 10.97
CA ARG A 195 -0.50 10.81 11.58
C ARG A 195 -0.62 11.05 13.09
N ARG A 196 0.52 11.21 13.81
CA ARG A 196 0.48 11.54 15.22
C ARG A 196 -0.12 12.93 15.45
N GLY A 197 0.25 13.90 14.62
CA GLY A 197 -0.33 15.24 14.65
C GLY A 197 -1.85 15.23 14.46
N GLU A 198 -2.36 14.43 13.52
CA GLU A 198 -3.81 14.27 13.32
C GLU A 198 -4.47 13.57 14.51
N ALA A 199 -3.89 12.50 15.05
CA ALA A 199 -4.41 11.81 16.23
C ALA A 199 -4.40 12.72 17.48
N LEU A 200 -3.35 13.53 17.64
CA LEU A 200 -3.25 14.54 18.70
C LEU A 200 -4.34 15.62 18.57
N ARG A 201 -4.62 16.09 17.35
CA ARG A 201 -5.73 17.01 17.07
C ARG A 201 -7.06 16.42 17.49
N MET A 202 -7.32 15.14 17.13
CA MET A 202 -8.54 14.43 17.53
C MET A 202 -8.65 14.16 19.04
N ALA A 203 -7.52 14.25 19.74
CA ALA A 203 -7.44 14.14 21.21
C ALA A 203 -7.37 15.51 21.89
N ASP A 204 -7.69 16.62 21.21
CA ASP A 204 -7.66 18.02 21.67
C ASP A 204 -6.29 18.47 22.22
N ARG A 205 -5.18 17.84 21.77
CA ARG A 205 -3.79 18.17 22.16
C ARG A 205 -3.15 19.05 21.08
N TYR A 206 -3.70 20.25 20.90
CA TYR A 206 -3.44 21.10 19.74
C TYR A 206 -2.00 21.60 19.62
N GLU A 207 -1.34 21.97 20.72
CA GLU A 207 0.05 22.45 20.70
C GLU A 207 1.03 21.36 20.30
N GLU A 208 0.78 20.12 20.74
CA GLU A 208 1.60 18.96 20.35
C GLU A 208 1.35 18.59 18.90
N ALA A 209 0.09 18.63 18.45
CA ALA A 209 -0.28 18.43 17.05
C ALA A 209 0.41 19.44 16.13
N LEU A 210 0.41 20.73 16.52
CA LEU A 210 1.06 21.80 15.76
C LEU A 210 2.57 21.55 15.61
N ALA A 211 3.25 21.09 16.66
CA ALA A 211 4.67 20.78 16.63
C ALA A 211 4.98 19.64 15.63
N ASP A 212 4.24 18.54 15.69
CA ASP A 212 4.43 17.40 14.82
C ASP A 212 4.13 17.72 13.33
N LEU A 213 3.00 18.38 13.08
CA LEU A 213 2.60 18.77 11.72
C LEU A 213 3.58 19.79 11.12
N SER A 214 4.08 20.74 11.93
CA SER A 214 5.11 21.68 11.48
C SER A 214 6.40 20.96 11.12
N ARG A 215 6.82 19.98 11.92
CA ARG A 215 8.00 19.17 11.61
C ARG A 215 7.80 18.34 10.35
N ALA A 216 6.62 17.73 10.16
CA ALA A 216 6.29 17.01 8.94
C ALA A 216 6.40 17.90 7.69
N LEU A 217 5.92 19.15 7.79
CA LEU A 217 5.96 20.12 6.70
C LEU A 217 7.34 20.75 6.45
N GLU A 218 8.22 20.79 7.45
CA GLU A 218 9.64 21.12 7.24
C GLU A 218 10.34 20.05 6.39
N LEU A 219 9.98 18.78 6.58
CA LEU A 219 10.56 17.64 5.88
C LEU A 219 9.92 17.44 4.49
N ASP A 220 8.61 17.62 4.40
CA ASP A 220 7.83 17.52 3.16
C ASP A 220 6.85 18.70 3.04
N PRO A 221 7.25 19.81 2.44
CA PRO A 221 6.40 20.99 2.24
C PRO A 221 5.23 20.76 1.26
N GLY A 222 5.23 19.62 0.56
CA GLY A 222 4.20 19.23 -0.39
C GLY A 222 3.11 18.32 0.19
N ASN A 223 3.12 18.07 1.50
CA ASN A 223 2.14 17.20 2.15
C ASN A 223 0.81 17.95 2.38
N ASP A 224 -0.09 17.83 1.43
CA ASP A 224 -1.43 18.45 1.43
C ASP A 224 -2.25 18.09 2.68
N ARG A 225 -2.18 16.84 3.13
CA ARG A 225 -2.89 16.38 4.33
C ARG A 225 -2.33 16.99 5.62
N ALA A 226 -1.01 17.10 5.73
CA ALA A 226 -0.38 17.75 6.88
C ALA A 226 -0.69 19.25 6.91
N LEU A 227 -0.74 19.93 5.73
CA LEU A 227 -1.19 21.31 5.64
C LEU A 227 -2.65 21.45 6.08
N GLY A 228 -3.55 20.62 5.58
CA GLY A 228 -4.95 20.63 5.99
C GLY A 228 -5.09 20.45 7.51
N SER A 229 -4.45 19.41 8.06
CA SER A 229 -4.52 19.13 9.50
C SER A 229 -3.91 20.25 10.34
N ARG A 230 -2.79 20.88 9.89
CA ARG A 230 -2.21 22.03 10.60
C ARG A 230 -3.11 23.26 10.52
N GLY A 231 -3.74 23.50 9.37
CA GLY A 231 -4.73 24.55 9.24
C GLY A 231 -5.89 24.39 10.22
N ALA A 232 -6.42 23.17 10.38
CA ALA A 232 -7.46 22.90 11.36
C ALA A 232 -6.97 23.14 12.80
N VAL A 233 -5.75 22.69 13.15
CA VAL A 233 -5.16 22.91 14.47
C VAL A 233 -4.95 24.41 14.76
N LEU A 234 -4.46 25.17 13.78
CA LEU A 234 -4.27 26.61 13.90
C LEU A 234 -5.60 27.35 14.16
N SER A 235 -6.67 26.90 13.51
CA SER A 235 -8.01 27.44 13.77
C SER A 235 -8.48 27.20 15.20
N GLU A 236 -8.30 25.99 15.72
CA GLU A 236 -8.64 25.67 17.12
C GLU A 236 -7.83 26.51 18.13
N LEU A 237 -6.60 26.88 17.75
CA LEU A 237 -5.76 27.79 18.55
C LEU A 237 -6.08 29.29 18.34
N GLY A 238 -6.99 29.62 17.42
CA GLY A 238 -7.42 30.99 17.10
C GLY A 238 -6.57 31.71 16.06
N ASP A 239 -5.61 31.03 15.43
CA ASP A 239 -4.71 31.58 14.41
C ASP A 239 -5.30 31.43 13.00
N ASN A 240 -6.52 31.94 12.82
CA ASN A 240 -7.32 31.75 11.62
C ASN A 240 -6.67 32.25 10.31
N GLU A 241 -5.85 33.32 10.36
CA GLU A 241 -5.15 33.80 9.15
C GLU A 241 -4.08 32.82 8.65
N GLU A 242 -3.31 32.20 9.56
CA GLU A 242 -2.32 31.16 9.19
C GLU A 242 -3.03 29.86 8.79
N ALA A 243 -4.13 29.52 9.47
CA ALA A 243 -4.97 28.40 9.10
C ALA A 243 -5.45 28.47 7.63
N LEU A 244 -5.96 29.65 7.21
CA LEU A 244 -6.40 29.87 5.83
C LEU A 244 -5.26 29.70 4.81
N LYS A 245 -4.02 30.16 5.13
CA LYS A 245 -2.86 29.98 4.24
C LYS A 245 -2.50 28.51 4.03
N ASP A 246 -2.52 27.73 5.11
CA ASP A 246 -2.26 26.30 5.03
C ASP A 246 -3.32 25.58 4.23
N LEU A 247 -4.60 25.89 4.41
CA LEU A 247 -5.71 25.32 3.68
C LEU A 247 -5.71 25.73 2.20
N ASP A 248 -5.39 27.00 1.90
CA ASP A 248 -5.19 27.46 0.54
C ASP A 248 -4.12 26.64 -0.17
N ARG A 249 -2.99 26.41 0.52
CA ARG A 249 -1.90 25.64 -0.04
C ARG A 249 -2.24 24.15 -0.17
N ALA A 250 -2.98 23.56 0.76
CA ALA A 250 -3.48 22.19 0.67
C ALA A 250 -4.37 22.02 -0.58
N ILE A 251 -5.29 22.95 -0.82
CA ILE A 251 -6.20 22.96 -1.99
C ILE A 251 -5.45 23.20 -3.31
N GLU A 252 -4.40 24.03 -3.30
CA GLU A 252 -3.54 24.19 -4.48
C GLU A 252 -2.82 22.90 -4.88
N LEU A 253 -2.41 22.09 -3.88
CA LEU A 253 -1.71 20.81 -4.09
C LEU A 253 -2.68 19.70 -4.48
N ASP A 254 -3.82 19.63 -3.83
CA ASP A 254 -4.91 18.69 -4.13
C ASP A 254 -6.24 19.45 -4.29
N PRO A 255 -6.61 19.84 -5.53
CA PRO A 255 -7.87 20.52 -5.81
C PRO A 255 -9.13 19.69 -5.52
N ASP A 256 -9.00 18.39 -5.30
CA ASP A 256 -10.10 17.48 -4.96
C ASP A 256 -10.18 17.19 -3.46
N TYR A 257 -9.41 17.89 -2.63
CA TYR A 257 -9.37 17.68 -1.18
C TYR A 257 -10.62 18.25 -0.48
N ILE A 258 -11.71 17.52 -0.53
CA ILE A 258 -13.04 17.90 0.00
C ILE A 258 -12.96 18.42 1.43
N TRP A 259 -12.21 17.73 2.29
CA TRP A 259 -12.12 18.10 3.70
C TRP A 259 -11.47 19.48 3.90
N ALA A 260 -10.45 19.85 3.12
CA ALA A 260 -9.82 21.18 3.21
C ALA A 260 -10.79 22.31 2.85
N TYR A 261 -11.63 22.13 1.82
CA TYR A 261 -12.70 23.09 1.50
C TYR A 261 -13.70 23.24 2.63
N ARG A 262 -14.10 22.13 3.27
CA ARG A 262 -15.05 22.17 4.41
C ARG A 262 -14.46 22.96 5.58
N VAL A 263 -13.23 22.62 6.00
CA VAL A 263 -12.55 23.30 7.12
C VAL A 263 -12.32 24.77 6.81
N ARG A 264 -11.87 25.12 5.56
CA ARG A 264 -11.69 26.52 5.18
C ARG A 264 -13.01 27.27 5.16
N GLY A 265 -14.08 26.67 4.67
CA GLY A 265 -15.42 27.24 4.70
C GLY A 265 -15.93 27.52 6.12
N GLU A 266 -15.68 26.60 7.07
CA GLU A 266 -16.02 26.76 8.48
C GLU A 266 -15.28 27.98 9.09
N ILE A 267 -13.96 28.08 8.87
CA ILE A 267 -13.15 29.22 9.33
C ILE A 267 -13.63 30.54 8.69
N LEU A 268 -13.91 30.54 7.39
CA LEU A 268 -14.42 31.73 6.70
C LEU A 268 -15.79 32.16 7.23
N GLN A 269 -16.64 31.22 7.61
CA GLN A 269 -17.94 31.50 8.24
C GLN A 269 -17.76 32.16 9.62
N GLU A 270 -16.84 31.67 10.45
CA GLU A 270 -16.51 32.26 11.74
C GLU A 270 -15.95 33.69 11.60
N LEU A 271 -15.19 33.93 10.53
CA LEU A 271 -14.67 35.26 10.18
C LEU A 271 -15.70 36.19 9.48
N GLU A 272 -16.97 35.78 9.42
CA GLU A 272 -18.07 36.49 8.72
C GLU A 272 -17.84 36.71 7.22
N ARG A 273 -16.92 35.94 6.58
CA ARG A 273 -16.62 35.94 5.13
C ARG A 273 -17.57 34.99 4.40
N HIS A 274 -18.86 35.22 4.53
CA HIS A 274 -19.92 34.29 4.14
C HIS A 274 -19.97 33.97 2.64
N GLU A 275 -19.62 34.89 1.74
CA GLU A 275 -19.61 34.63 0.28
C GLU A 275 -18.52 33.61 -0.09
N GLU A 276 -17.35 33.73 0.53
CA GLU A 276 -16.24 32.81 0.34
C GLU A 276 -16.53 31.43 0.95
N ALA A 277 -17.13 31.42 2.14
CA ALA A 277 -17.57 30.18 2.78
C ALA A 277 -18.59 29.42 1.91
N VAL A 278 -19.56 30.11 1.32
CA VAL A 278 -20.54 29.51 0.38
C VAL A 278 -19.84 28.93 -0.84
N SER A 279 -18.81 29.58 -1.38
CA SER A 279 -18.03 29.05 -2.50
C SER A 279 -17.35 27.73 -2.14
N ASP A 280 -16.70 27.68 -0.96
CA ASP A 280 -16.00 26.48 -0.49
C ASP A 280 -16.95 25.31 -0.22
N PHE A 281 -18.06 25.54 0.49
CA PHE A 281 -19.06 24.50 0.71
C PHE A 281 -19.71 24.03 -0.60
N THR A 282 -19.89 24.92 -1.58
CA THR A 282 -20.39 24.53 -2.91
C THR A 282 -19.39 23.61 -3.61
N GLN A 283 -18.11 23.94 -3.56
CA GLN A 283 -17.07 23.09 -4.16
C GLN A 283 -16.98 21.73 -3.45
N ALA A 284 -17.03 21.71 -2.12
CA ALA A 284 -17.05 20.46 -1.36
C ALA A 284 -18.25 19.57 -1.75
N LEU A 285 -19.46 20.15 -1.86
CA LEU A 285 -20.67 19.42 -2.28
C LEU A 285 -20.54 18.88 -3.71
N ARG A 286 -19.98 19.69 -4.61
CA ARG A 286 -19.76 19.29 -6.00
C ARG A 286 -18.80 18.11 -6.11
N LEU A 287 -17.70 18.13 -5.36
CA LEU A 287 -16.71 17.06 -5.34
C LEU A 287 -17.27 15.77 -4.71
N GLU A 288 -18.14 15.89 -3.71
CA GLU A 288 -18.67 14.75 -2.96
C GLU A 288 -19.85 14.07 -3.69
N PHE A 289 -20.73 14.84 -4.34
CA PHE A 289 -22.01 14.34 -4.90
C PHE A 289 -22.13 14.52 -6.43
N GLY A 290 -21.20 15.22 -7.05
CA GLY A 290 -21.30 15.62 -8.45
C GLY A 290 -22.18 16.88 -8.67
N ASP A 291 -22.26 17.35 -9.94
CA ASP A 291 -23.13 18.47 -10.34
C ASP A 291 -24.61 18.07 -10.39
#